data_6a49dd1f787128ec98ce52b1c65168de
#
_entry.id   6a49dd1f787128ec98ce52b1c65168de
#
_cell.length_a   1.000
_cell.length_b   1.000
_cell.length_c   1.000
_cell.angle_alpha   90.00
_cell.angle_beta   90.00
_cell.angle_gamma   90.00
#
_symmetry.space_group_name_H-M   'P 1'
#
loop_
_entity.id
_entity.type
_entity.pdbx_description
1 polymer ?
#
loop_
_entity_poly.entity_id
_entity_poly.type
_entity_poly.pdbx_seq_one_letter_code
_entity_poly.pdbx_strand_id
1 'polypeptide(L)'
;MFASTAALACELPPGVHIETERVEISYWTIPAKIAVGQPFALELAACPKQGAVVSERVKLDAHMPEHRHGMNYRTKVVPLGPGRFHSEGWLFHMPGRWEFVFDLGAERLTHSVRIE
;
A
#
# COMPACT_ATOMS: atom_id res chain seq x y z
N MET A 1 3.80 -24.66 34.56
CA MET A 1 2.70 -24.21 33.67
C MET A 1 3.16 -22.95 32.96
N PHE A 2 3.37 -23.04 31.66
CA PHE A 2 3.87 -21.94 30.90
C PHE A 2 2.69 -21.25 30.20
N ALA A 3 2.47 -19.99 30.53
CA ALA A 3 1.56 -19.19 29.75
C ALA A 3 2.22 -18.97 28.38
N SER A 4 1.69 -19.63 27.37
CA SER A 4 2.05 -19.32 25.99
C SER A 4 1.51 -17.93 25.70
N THR A 5 2.37 -16.92 25.68
CA THR A 5 2.01 -15.65 25.06
C THR A 5 1.96 -15.92 23.57
N ALA A 6 0.77 -16.29 23.09
CA ALA A 6 0.54 -16.26 21.66
C ALA A 6 0.83 -14.83 21.21
N ALA A 7 1.83 -14.66 20.36
CA ALA A 7 2.01 -13.40 19.65
C ALA A 7 0.67 -13.08 19.00
N LEU A 8 0.13 -11.88 19.26
CA LEU A 8 -1.07 -11.42 18.59
C LEU A 8 -0.82 -11.53 17.09
N ALA A 9 -1.61 -12.39 16.41
CA ALA A 9 -1.53 -12.49 14.98
C ALA A 9 -1.79 -11.10 14.39
N CYS A 10 -0.93 -10.69 13.50
CA CYS A 10 -1.13 -9.44 12.79
C CYS A 10 -2.35 -9.60 11.89
N GLU A 11 -3.37 -8.78 12.13
CA GLU A 11 -4.60 -8.81 11.36
C GLU A 11 -4.60 -7.72 10.31
N LEU A 12 -4.93 -8.12 9.06
CA LEU A 12 -5.07 -7.18 7.97
C LEU A 12 -6.53 -6.76 7.82
N PRO A 13 -6.81 -5.44 7.75
CA PRO A 13 -8.15 -4.96 7.44
C PRO A 13 -8.61 -5.40 6.05
N PRO A 14 -9.93 -5.35 5.77
CA PRO A 14 -10.43 -5.58 4.43
C PRO A 14 -9.84 -4.60 3.42
N GLY A 15 -9.57 -5.09 2.22
CA GLY A 15 -8.96 -4.31 1.15
C GLY A 15 -8.38 -5.24 0.09
N VAL A 16 -7.46 -4.72 -0.70
CA VAL A 16 -6.69 -5.54 -1.63
C VAL A 16 -5.56 -6.20 -0.88
N HIS A 17 -5.50 -7.52 -0.90
CA HIS A 17 -4.48 -8.31 -0.21
C HIS A 17 -3.41 -8.77 -1.19
N ILE A 18 -2.16 -8.52 -0.85
CA ILE A 18 -1.00 -8.97 -1.62
C ILE A 18 0.01 -9.53 -0.64
N GLU A 19 0.66 -10.64 -1.02
CA GLU A 19 1.67 -11.22 -0.15
C GLU A 19 2.91 -11.66 -0.91
N THR A 20 4.03 -11.66 -0.21
CA THR A 20 5.28 -12.27 -0.61
C THR A 20 5.68 -13.29 0.45
N GLU A 21 6.84 -13.91 0.31
CA GLU A 21 7.37 -14.79 1.35
C GLU A 21 7.69 -14.07 2.65
N ARG A 22 7.86 -12.74 2.61
CA ARG A 22 8.35 -11.94 3.74
C ARG A 22 7.31 -11.03 4.36
N VAL A 23 6.27 -10.67 3.61
CA VAL A 23 5.27 -9.71 4.08
C VAL A 23 3.92 -9.98 3.44
N GLU A 24 2.89 -9.63 4.16
CA GLU A 24 1.50 -9.62 3.68
C GLU A 24 0.97 -8.22 3.90
N ILE A 25 0.35 -7.63 2.88
CA ILE A 25 -0.23 -6.30 2.97
C ILE A 25 -1.69 -6.30 2.62
N SER A 26 -2.40 -5.32 3.16
CA SER A 26 -3.74 -4.93 2.71
C SER A 26 -3.71 -3.43 2.47
N TYR A 27 -4.26 -2.99 1.35
CA TYR A 27 -4.44 -1.56 1.12
C TYR A 27 -5.85 -1.25 0.63
N TRP A 28 -6.28 -0.04 0.86
CA TRP A 28 -7.57 0.46 0.40
C TRP A 28 -7.46 1.94 0.11
N THR A 29 -8.36 2.42 -0.72
CA THR A 29 -8.40 3.84 -1.07
C THR A 29 -9.64 4.52 -0.50
N ILE A 30 -9.54 5.82 -0.29
CA ILE A 30 -10.61 6.65 0.25
C ILE A 30 -10.79 7.85 -0.69
N PRO A 31 -11.87 7.91 -1.48
CA PRO A 31 -12.96 6.93 -1.58
C PRO A 31 -12.52 5.60 -2.21
N ALA A 32 -13.32 4.57 -2.01
CA ALA A 32 -13.02 3.23 -2.54
C ALA A 32 -12.98 3.22 -4.07
N LYS A 33 -13.88 3.95 -4.71
CA LYS A 33 -13.89 4.10 -6.16
C LYS A 33 -13.03 5.29 -6.56
N ILE A 34 -11.98 5.02 -7.32
CA ILE A 34 -11.08 6.05 -7.84
C ILE A 34 -11.66 6.57 -9.15
N ALA A 35 -11.80 7.88 -9.25
CA ALA A 35 -12.24 8.56 -10.47
C ALA A 35 -11.12 9.42 -11.02
N VAL A 36 -11.03 9.52 -12.34
CA VAL A 36 -10.04 10.36 -13.01
C VAL A 36 -10.20 11.81 -12.57
N GLY A 37 -9.09 12.46 -12.22
CA GLY A 37 -9.08 13.86 -11.83
C GLY A 37 -9.57 14.15 -10.42
N GLN A 38 -9.87 13.13 -9.64
CA GLN A 38 -10.33 13.27 -8.26
C GLN A 38 -9.27 12.84 -7.27
N PRO A 39 -8.91 13.69 -6.30
CA PRO A 39 -7.96 13.29 -5.27
C PRO A 39 -8.50 12.14 -4.43
N PHE A 40 -7.60 11.29 -3.98
CA PHE A 40 -7.94 10.22 -3.05
C PHE A 40 -6.81 10.00 -2.06
N ALA A 41 -7.12 9.31 -0.99
CA ALA A 41 -6.14 8.86 0.00
C ALA A 41 -5.98 7.34 -0.10
N LEU A 42 -4.88 6.84 0.41
CA LEU A 42 -4.60 5.42 0.47
C LEU A 42 -4.13 5.07 1.88
N GLU A 43 -4.62 3.95 2.40
CA GLU A 43 -4.12 3.40 3.65
C GLU A 43 -3.55 2.01 3.40
N LEU A 44 -2.50 1.69 4.14
CA LEU A 44 -1.75 0.46 4.02
C LEU A 44 -1.58 -0.17 5.39
N ALA A 45 -1.84 -1.47 5.46
CA ALA A 45 -1.49 -2.30 6.61
C ALA A 45 -0.52 -3.37 6.15
N ALA A 46 0.56 -3.57 6.87
CA ALA A 46 1.57 -4.55 6.54
C ALA A 46 1.86 -5.46 7.74
N CYS A 47 1.84 -6.76 7.48
CA CYS A 47 2.16 -7.79 8.47
C CYS A 47 3.44 -8.49 8.05
N PRO A 48 4.56 -8.31 8.77
CA PRO A 48 5.77 -9.06 8.45
C PRO A 48 5.58 -10.54 8.77
N LYS A 49 6.11 -11.39 7.91
CA LYS A 49 6.19 -12.82 8.13
C LYS A 49 7.52 -13.14 8.82
N GLN A 50 7.63 -14.31 9.36
CA GLN A 50 8.76 -14.87 10.12
C GLN A 50 10.10 -14.12 10.02
N GLY A 51 10.44 -13.35 11.05
CA GLY A 51 11.72 -12.66 11.14
C GLY A 51 11.88 -11.44 10.23
N ALA A 52 10.90 -11.14 9.40
CA ALA A 52 10.94 -9.95 8.57
C ALA A 52 10.54 -8.71 9.37
N VAL A 53 11.00 -7.55 8.94
CA VAL A 53 10.70 -6.26 9.56
C VAL A 53 10.16 -5.33 8.50
N VAL A 54 9.07 -4.64 8.80
CA VAL A 54 8.55 -3.58 7.96
C VAL A 54 9.14 -2.26 8.43
N SER A 55 9.85 -1.58 7.52
CA SER A 55 10.43 -0.28 7.80
C SER A 55 9.34 0.77 8.05
N GLU A 56 9.64 1.75 8.88
CA GLU A 56 8.80 2.94 9.02
C GLU A 56 8.92 3.88 7.82
N ARG A 57 9.95 3.68 6.99
CA ARG A 57 10.19 4.47 5.79
C ARG A 57 9.65 3.76 4.57
N VAL A 58 8.35 3.84 4.42
CA VAL A 58 7.65 3.26 3.28
C VAL A 58 7.48 4.33 2.20
N LYS A 59 7.71 3.94 0.96
CA LYS A 59 7.45 4.81 -0.20
C LYS A 59 6.30 4.22 -0.98
N LEU A 60 5.33 5.06 -1.29
CA LEU A 60 4.15 4.67 -2.04
C LEU A 60 4.03 5.55 -3.27
N ASP A 61 3.76 4.93 -4.41
CA ASP A 61 3.67 5.64 -5.67
C ASP A 61 2.76 4.87 -6.64
N ALA A 62 2.52 5.44 -7.80
CA ALA A 62 1.82 4.78 -8.88
C ALA A 62 2.31 5.32 -10.23
N HIS A 63 2.26 4.47 -11.24
CA HIS A 63 2.62 4.85 -12.60
C HIS A 63 1.79 4.09 -13.62
N MET A 64 1.82 4.57 -14.85
CA MET A 64 1.22 3.90 -16.00
C MET A 64 2.32 3.24 -16.80
N PRO A 65 2.50 1.91 -16.71
CA PRO A 65 3.62 1.24 -17.38
C PRO A 65 3.62 1.41 -18.89
N GLU A 66 2.45 1.37 -19.53
CA GLU A 66 2.32 1.50 -20.97
C GLU A 66 2.67 2.89 -21.49
N HIS A 67 2.54 3.91 -20.64
CA HIS A 67 2.83 5.30 -20.98
C HIS A 67 4.15 5.79 -20.43
N ARG A 68 4.83 4.98 -19.62
CA ARG A 68 6.12 5.28 -19.00
C ARG A 68 6.13 6.60 -18.22
N HIS A 69 5.02 6.91 -17.54
CA HIS A 69 4.96 8.09 -16.68
C HIS A 69 4.20 7.79 -15.39
N GLY A 70 4.44 8.60 -14.39
CA GLY A 70 3.78 8.52 -13.12
C GLY A 70 2.71 9.57 -12.94
N MET A 71 2.29 9.75 -11.69
CA MET A 71 1.39 10.83 -11.31
C MET A 71 2.12 12.18 -11.39
N ASN A 72 1.35 13.25 -11.59
CA ASN A 72 1.90 14.61 -11.58
C ASN A 72 2.18 15.11 -10.17
N TYR A 73 1.79 14.37 -9.16
CA TYR A 73 1.89 14.74 -7.75
C TYR A 73 2.71 13.73 -6.99
N ARG A 74 3.32 14.19 -5.91
CA ARG A 74 4.05 13.31 -4.99
C ARG A 74 3.16 12.92 -3.83
N THR A 75 3.17 11.65 -3.48
CA THR A 75 2.45 11.16 -2.32
C THR A 75 3.22 11.50 -1.04
N LYS A 76 2.47 11.66 0.04
CA LYS A 76 3.02 11.77 1.39
C LYS A 76 2.59 10.53 2.16
N VAL A 77 3.46 10.01 2.99
CA VAL A 77 3.17 8.83 3.81
C VAL A 77 3.42 9.18 5.27
N VAL A 78 2.44 8.90 6.11
CA VAL A 78 2.51 9.12 7.55
C VAL A 78 2.30 7.78 8.25
N PRO A 79 3.23 7.34 9.09
CA PRO A 79 3.01 6.14 9.90
C PRO A 79 1.95 6.41 10.96
N LEU A 80 1.02 5.46 11.12
CA LEU A 80 -0.05 5.51 12.12
C LEU A 80 0.26 4.61 13.31
N GLY A 81 1.30 3.81 13.22
CA GLY A 81 1.71 2.82 14.18
C GLY A 81 2.49 1.72 13.46
N PRO A 82 2.95 0.69 14.16
CA PRO A 82 3.71 -0.38 13.51
C PRO A 82 2.93 -1.03 12.36
N GLY A 83 3.50 -0.99 11.16
CA GLY A 83 2.89 -1.60 9.99
C GLY A 83 1.63 -0.90 9.46
N ARG A 84 1.34 0.31 9.92
CA ARG A 84 0.15 1.06 9.49
C ARG A 84 0.54 2.41 8.96
N PHE A 85 -0.01 2.78 7.80
CA PHE A 85 0.37 4.00 7.09
C PHE A 85 -0.86 4.64 6.46
N HIS A 86 -0.85 5.98 6.46
CA HIS A 86 -1.82 6.79 5.76
C HIS A 86 -1.09 7.61 4.71
N SER A 87 -1.64 7.71 3.52
CA SER A 87 -0.99 8.40 2.41
C SER A 87 -1.96 9.34 1.70
N GLU A 88 -1.49 10.54 1.44
CA GLU A 88 -2.20 11.60 0.72
C GLU A 88 -1.44 11.98 -0.54
N GLY A 89 -2.05 12.82 -1.36
CA GLY A 89 -1.40 13.32 -2.57
C GLY A 89 -1.66 12.49 -3.81
N TRP A 90 -2.63 11.59 -3.76
CA TRP A 90 -2.98 10.71 -4.87
C TRP A 90 -3.97 11.36 -5.81
N LEU A 91 -3.68 11.29 -7.10
CA LEU A 91 -4.60 11.72 -8.15
C LEU A 91 -4.17 11.09 -9.46
N PHE A 92 -5.08 10.36 -10.10
CA PHE A 92 -4.86 9.81 -11.43
C PHE A 92 -5.47 10.77 -12.46
N HIS A 93 -4.60 11.35 -13.29
CA HIS A 93 -4.99 12.42 -14.21
C HIS A 93 -5.50 11.92 -15.55
N MET A 94 -5.47 10.62 -15.80
CA MET A 94 -5.97 10.04 -17.05
C MET A 94 -6.46 8.61 -16.83
N PRO A 95 -7.40 8.14 -17.67
CA PRO A 95 -7.87 6.77 -17.59
C PRO A 95 -6.82 5.79 -18.11
N GLY A 96 -6.97 4.53 -17.75
CA GLY A 96 -6.09 3.46 -18.20
C GLY A 96 -5.61 2.58 -17.06
N ARG A 97 -4.58 1.80 -17.33
CA ARG A 97 -4.00 0.91 -16.33
C ARG A 97 -2.95 1.65 -15.53
N TRP A 98 -3.17 1.71 -14.23
CA TRP A 98 -2.22 2.24 -13.25
C TRP A 98 -1.69 1.11 -12.38
N GLU A 99 -0.42 1.19 -12.06
CA GLU A 99 0.22 0.23 -11.17
C GLU A 99 0.64 0.94 -9.89
N PHE A 100 0.05 0.51 -8.76
CA PHE A 100 0.50 0.95 -7.44
C PHE A 100 1.83 0.27 -7.12
N VAL A 101 2.72 1.02 -6.49
CA VAL A 101 4.02 0.53 -6.05
C VAL A 101 4.14 0.74 -4.54
N PHE A 102 4.36 -0.34 -3.82
CA PHE A 102 4.54 -0.34 -2.39
C PHE A 102 6.00 -0.73 -2.09
N ASP A 103 6.83 0.27 -1.81
CA ASP A 103 8.23 0.06 -1.47
C ASP A 103 8.34 0.04 0.05
N LEU A 104 8.52 -1.15 0.61
CA LEU A 104 8.57 -1.38 2.05
C LEU A 104 10.01 -1.51 2.57
N GLY A 105 10.98 -1.07 1.78
CA GLY A 105 12.40 -1.21 2.08
C GLY A 105 12.97 -2.48 1.45
N ALA A 106 12.93 -3.60 2.16
CA ALA A 106 13.46 -4.87 1.66
C ALA A 106 12.57 -5.53 0.60
N GLU A 107 11.28 -5.16 0.55
CA GLU A 107 10.30 -5.74 -0.36
C GLU A 107 9.64 -4.63 -1.18
N ARG A 108 9.40 -4.92 -2.44
CA ARG A 108 8.65 -4.05 -3.34
C ARG A 108 7.49 -4.83 -3.92
N LEU A 109 6.26 -4.38 -3.65
CA LEU A 109 5.06 -4.99 -4.16
C LEU A 109 4.38 -4.05 -5.14
N THR A 110 3.66 -4.62 -6.10
CA THR A 110 2.90 -3.84 -7.06
C THR A 110 1.50 -4.42 -7.22
N HIS A 111 0.57 -3.57 -7.61
CA HIS A 111 -0.79 -4.00 -7.92
C HIS A 111 -1.38 -3.12 -9.01
N SER A 112 -1.89 -3.73 -10.05
CA SER A 112 -2.49 -3.00 -11.17
C SER A 112 -3.99 -2.81 -10.98
N VAL A 113 -4.45 -1.62 -11.33
CA VAL A 113 -5.88 -1.27 -11.35
C VAL A 113 -6.19 -0.57 -12.67
N ARG A 114 -7.41 -0.73 -13.15
CA ARG A 114 -7.87 0.00 -14.33
C ARG A 114 -8.82 1.09 -13.89
N ILE A 115 -8.50 2.31 -14.32
CA ILE A 115 -9.30 3.50 -14.02
C ILE A 115 -10.00 3.92 -15.30
N GLU A 116 -11.29 4.12 -15.23
CA GLU A 116 -12.13 4.51 -16.36
C GLU A 116 -12.57 5.96 -16.31
#